data_fe7bcd7dcc5a097fac450761671dbbae
#
_entry.id   fe7bcd7dcc5a097fac450761671dbbae
#
_cell.length_a   1.000
_cell.length_b   1.000
_cell.length_c   1.000
_cell.angle_alpha   90.00
_cell.angle_beta   90.00
_cell.angle_gamma   90.00
#
_symmetry.space_group_name_H-M   'P 1'
#
loop_
_entity.id
_entity.type
_entity.pdbx_description
1 polymer ?
#
loop_
_entity_poly.entity_id
_entity_poly.type
_entity_poly.pdbx_seq_one_letter_code
_entity_poly.pdbx_strand_id
1 'polypeptide(L)'
;MASWSFHLRGQSIELITSLFHHLTSPPVNTVRPKKHLGQHFLADPNIARNIVGALQLPDGVRQVLEIGPGMGVLTQYLLENPAYQTSVVEIDTESVAYLKVHYPALADRIYATDFLKQSLATMFPDQPLAIIGNFPYNISSQIFFAVLNNRQQVREVVGMIQKEVAQRLAEPPGSKTYGILSVLLQAYYTIEYLFTVPPHVFVPPPKVESAVVRLTRNTTERLGCDEKLFFRVVKQAFQTRRKTLRNALKPFGMPAEATTDPVFDKRAEQLGVAEFVGLTQRVAQHQAAGALLPDLDNSNVVE
;
A
#
# COMPACT_ATOMS: atom_id res chain seq x y z
N MET A 1 -74.72 -0.52 -42.83
CA MET A 1 -73.44 0.15 -42.53
C MET A 1 -73.41 0.43 -41.04
N ALA A 2 -72.74 -0.41 -40.29
CA ALA A 2 -72.64 -0.30 -38.84
C ALA A 2 -71.24 0.21 -38.48
N SER A 3 -71.18 1.40 -37.86
CA SER A 3 -69.93 1.97 -37.32
C SER A 3 -69.69 1.41 -35.94
N TRP A 4 -68.57 0.75 -35.74
CA TRP A 4 -68.10 0.32 -34.42
C TRP A 4 -67.12 1.33 -33.88
N SER A 5 -67.45 2.04 -32.81
CA SER A 5 -66.53 2.85 -32.02
C SER A 5 -66.02 2.05 -30.83
N PHE A 6 -64.70 1.77 -30.80
CA PHE A 6 -64.03 1.17 -29.68
C PHE A 6 -63.62 2.23 -28.65
N HIS A 7 -64.23 2.17 -27.46
CA HIS A 7 -63.78 2.88 -26.28
C HIS A 7 -62.74 2.01 -25.56
N LEU A 8 -61.48 2.41 -25.65
CA LEU A 8 -60.43 1.84 -24.77
C LEU A 8 -60.33 2.71 -23.51
N ARG A 9 -60.66 2.09 -22.38
CA ARG A 9 -60.60 2.70 -21.02
C ARG A 9 -59.17 2.95 -20.58
N GLY A 10 -59.00 4.10 -19.89
CA GLY A 10 -57.74 4.70 -19.44
C GLY A 10 -56.93 3.96 -18.37
N GLN A 11 -56.76 2.67 -18.44
CA GLN A 11 -55.89 1.93 -17.50
C GLN A 11 -54.57 1.46 -18.10
N SER A 12 -54.36 1.60 -19.39
CA SER A 12 -53.15 1.12 -20.06
C SER A 12 -51.99 2.14 -20.13
N ILE A 13 -52.28 3.42 -19.88
CA ILE A 13 -51.27 4.48 -20.00
C ILE A 13 -50.43 4.61 -18.71
N GLU A 14 -51.01 4.38 -17.54
CA GLU A 14 -50.26 4.48 -16.27
C GLU A 14 -49.25 3.34 -16.07
N LEU A 15 -49.55 2.14 -16.54
CA LEU A 15 -48.59 1.01 -16.45
C LEU A 15 -47.39 1.17 -17.38
N ILE A 16 -47.57 1.80 -18.55
CA ILE A 16 -46.47 2.05 -19.48
C ILE A 16 -45.58 3.20 -18.96
N THR A 17 -46.16 4.21 -18.35
CA THR A 17 -45.38 5.32 -17.74
C THR A 17 -44.59 4.85 -16.51
N SER A 18 -45.13 3.92 -15.72
CA SER A 18 -44.42 3.29 -14.59
C SER A 18 -43.25 2.40 -15.03
N LEU A 19 -43.39 1.66 -16.14
CA LEU A 19 -42.29 0.88 -16.72
C LEU A 19 -41.19 1.76 -17.32
N PHE A 20 -41.54 2.90 -17.92
CA PHE A 20 -40.55 3.85 -18.45
C PHE A 20 -39.84 4.66 -17.36
N HIS A 21 -40.45 4.87 -16.18
CA HIS A 21 -39.78 5.50 -15.04
C HIS A 21 -38.73 4.58 -14.36
N HIS A 22 -38.83 3.26 -14.54
CA HIS A 22 -37.82 2.30 -14.07
C HIS A 22 -36.66 2.09 -15.06
N LEU A 23 -36.78 2.59 -16.29
CA LEU A 23 -35.74 2.48 -17.33
C LEU A 23 -34.89 3.74 -17.52
N THR A 24 -35.18 4.80 -16.77
CA THR A 24 -34.38 6.03 -16.79
C THR A 24 -33.81 6.38 -15.41
N SER A 25 -33.33 5.38 -14.67
CA SER A 25 -32.29 5.69 -13.71
C SER A 25 -31.10 6.21 -14.52
N PRO A 26 -30.58 7.42 -14.24
CA PRO A 26 -29.37 7.86 -14.90
C PRO A 26 -28.32 6.75 -14.71
N PRO A 27 -27.50 6.45 -15.70
CA PRO A 27 -26.48 5.47 -15.55
C PRO A 27 -25.70 5.83 -14.30
N VAL A 28 -25.56 4.91 -13.33
CA VAL A 28 -24.68 5.00 -12.14
C VAL A 28 -23.27 4.97 -12.69
N ASN A 29 -22.82 6.05 -13.31
CA ASN A 29 -21.87 5.89 -14.37
C ASN A 29 -20.55 6.60 -14.19
N THR A 30 -20.22 7.14 -13.05
CA THR A 30 -18.79 7.42 -12.82
C THR A 30 -18.64 7.92 -11.39
N VAL A 31 -17.94 7.14 -10.58
CA VAL A 31 -17.43 7.63 -9.30
C VAL A 31 -16.51 8.82 -9.57
N ARG A 32 -16.79 9.96 -8.94
CA ARG A 32 -15.96 11.15 -9.11
C ARG A 32 -14.70 11.05 -8.25
N PRO A 33 -13.51 11.30 -8.81
CA PRO A 33 -12.27 11.29 -8.04
C PRO A 33 -12.32 12.31 -6.90
N LYS A 34 -12.01 11.86 -5.68
CA LYS A 34 -11.99 12.70 -4.47
C LYS A 34 -10.56 13.12 -4.17
N LYS A 35 -10.27 14.42 -4.31
CA LYS A 35 -8.92 14.96 -4.12
C LYS A 35 -8.36 14.68 -2.73
N HIS A 36 -9.20 14.75 -1.68
CA HIS A 36 -8.78 14.49 -0.30
C HIS A 36 -8.43 13.01 -0.05
N LEU A 37 -8.90 12.09 -0.89
CA LEU A 37 -8.51 10.68 -0.88
C LEU A 37 -7.30 10.39 -1.78
N GLY A 38 -6.74 11.40 -2.47
CA GLY A 38 -5.60 11.23 -3.35
C GLY A 38 -5.89 10.35 -4.58
N GLN A 39 -7.16 10.29 -5.04
CA GLN A 39 -7.60 9.40 -6.10
C GLN A 39 -7.16 9.89 -7.48
N HIS A 40 -6.47 9.01 -8.20
CA HIS A 40 -6.15 9.09 -9.63
C HIS A 40 -6.51 7.74 -10.23
N PHE A 41 -7.64 7.66 -10.93
CA PHE A 41 -8.11 6.39 -11.49
C PHE A 41 -7.30 6.01 -12.72
N LEU A 42 -6.70 4.81 -12.71
CA LEU A 42 -6.03 4.26 -13.87
C LEU A 42 -7.09 3.97 -14.95
N ALA A 43 -6.83 4.44 -16.18
CA ALA A 43 -7.74 4.26 -17.31
C ALA A 43 -7.21 3.29 -18.38
N ASP A 44 -5.92 2.93 -18.32
CA ASP A 44 -5.28 2.04 -19.29
C ASP A 44 -5.43 0.55 -18.89
N PRO A 45 -6.18 -0.25 -19.65
CA PRO A 45 -6.40 -1.67 -19.34
C PRO A 45 -5.14 -2.52 -19.52
N ASN A 46 -4.18 -2.13 -20.36
CA ASN A 46 -2.95 -2.90 -20.55
C ASN A 46 -2.04 -2.75 -19.34
N ILE A 47 -1.94 -1.52 -18.80
CA ILE A 47 -1.21 -1.27 -17.56
C ILE A 47 -1.85 -2.04 -16.40
N ALA A 48 -3.18 -2.04 -16.32
CA ALA A 48 -3.90 -2.81 -15.30
C ALA A 48 -3.59 -4.31 -15.37
N ARG A 49 -3.60 -4.90 -16.58
CA ARG A 49 -3.20 -6.32 -16.79
C ARG A 49 -1.74 -6.57 -16.39
N ASN A 50 -0.83 -5.65 -16.73
CA ASN A 50 0.58 -5.78 -16.38
C ASN A 50 0.80 -5.72 -14.86
N ILE A 51 0.04 -4.89 -14.14
CA ILE A 51 0.09 -4.83 -12.67
C ILE A 51 -0.39 -6.14 -12.07
N VAL A 52 -1.55 -6.65 -12.50
CA VAL A 52 -2.09 -7.94 -12.01
C VAL A 52 -1.19 -9.11 -12.39
N GLY A 53 -0.66 -9.11 -13.61
CA GLY A 53 0.29 -10.12 -14.09
C GLY A 53 1.65 -10.12 -13.38
N ALA A 54 1.96 -9.07 -12.61
CA ALA A 54 3.18 -9.01 -11.80
C ALA A 54 3.09 -9.83 -10.51
N LEU A 55 1.91 -10.31 -10.09
CA LEU A 55 1.76 -11.20 -8.95
C LEU A 55 2.44 -12.56 -9.20
N GLN A 56 3.28 -13.00 -8.27
CA GLN A 56 3.99 -14.29 -8.31
C GLN A 56 3.38 -15.31 -7.34
N LEU A 57 2.65 -14.86 -6.33
CA LEU A 57 1.97 -15.68 -5.33
C LEU A 57 2.90 -16.69 -4.63
N PRO A 58 4.01 -16.24 -4.02
CA PRO A 58 4.97 -17.12 -3.36
C PRO A 58 4.34 -17.82 -2.14
N ASP A 59 5.01 -18.88 -1.66
CA ASP A 59 4.70 -19.55 -0.39
C ASP A 59 3.23 -20.00 -0.23
N GLY A 60 2.59 -20.40 -1.32
CA GLY A 60 1.22 -20.90 -1.29
C GLY A 60 0.14 -19.86 -1.04
N VAL A 61 0.42 -18.57 -1.29
CA VAL A 61 -0.56 -17.50 -1.23
C VAL A 61 -1.78 -17.84 -2.06
N ARG A 62 -2.97 -17.74 -1.44
CA ARG A 62 -4.29 -17.95 -2.06
C ARG A 62 -5.26 -16.80 -1.78
N GLN A 63 -4.81 -15.79 -1.03
CA GLN A 63 -5.58 -14.59 -0.72
C GLN A 63 -4.89 -13.37 -1.33
N VAL A 64 -5.63 -12.59 -2.10
CA VAL A 64 -5.17 -11.33 -2.68
C VAL A 64 -6.09 -10.22 -2.20
N LEU A 65 -5.52 -9.21 -1.54
CA LEU A 65 -6.23 -8.04 -1.08
C LEU A 65 -5.87 -6.84 -1.95
N GLU A 66 -6.86 -6.31 -2.68
CA GLU A 66 -6.71 -5.05 -3.40
C GLU A 66 -7.03 -3.87 -2.48
N ILE A 67 -6.12 -2.91 -2.37
CA ILE A 67 -6.31 -1.67 -1.61
C ILE A 67 -6.72 -0.55 -2.57
N GLY A 68 -7.88 0.06 -2.31
CA GLY A 68 -8.39 1.17 -3.09
C GLY A 68 -8.76 0.80 -4.54
N PRO A 69 -9.65 -0.18 -4.74
CA PRO A 69 -10.03 -0.64 -6.08
C PRO A 69 -10.71 0.44 -6.93
N GLY A 70 -11.29 1.48 -6.30
CA GLY A 70 -12.05 2.51 -6.99
C GLY A 70 -13.19 1.91 -7.81
N MET A 71 -13.18 2.10 -9.13
CA MET A 71 -14.15 1.49 -10.06
C MET A 71 -13.73 0.08 -10.53
N GLY A 72 -12.73 -0.55 -9.92
CA GLY A 72 -12.38 -1.95 -10.17
C GLY A 72 -11.51 -2.21 -11.40
N VAL A 73 -10.66 -1.25 -11.79
CA VAL A 73 -9.79 -1.40 -12.97
C VAL A 73 -8.79 -2.56 -12.85
N LEU A 74 -8.29 -2.86 -11.65
CA LEU A 74 -7.49 -4.06 -11.39
C LEU A 74 -8.39 -5.24 -11.01
N THR A 75 -9.45 -4.99 -10.23
CA THR A 75 -10.40 -5.99 -9.72
C THR A 75 -10.92 -6.90 -10.83
N GLN A 76 -11.28 -6.36 -12.00
CA GLN A 76 -11.78 -7.15 -13.11
C GLN A 76 -10.81 -8.27 -13.53
N TYR A 77 -9.51 -7.98 -13.61
CA TYR A 77 -8.48 -8.97 -13.98
C TYR A 77 -8.11 -9.87 -12.81
N LEU A 78 -8.18 -9.38 -11.58
CA LEU A 78 -7.98 -10.19 -10.38
C LEU A 78 -9.04 -11.29 -10.27
N LEU A 79 -10.29 -10.99 -10.62
CA LEU A 79 -11.42 -11.94 -10.57
C LEU A 79 -11.38 -13.00 -11.69
N GLU A 80 -10.64 -12.77 -12.77
CA GLU A 80 -10.45 -13.75 -13.84
C GLU A 80 -9.57 -14.94 -13.44
N ASN A 81 -8.75 -14.78 -12.38
CA ASN A 81 -7.79 -15.80 -11.98
C ASN A 81 -8.31 -16.68 -10.83
N PRO A 82 -8.58 -17.98 -11.07
CA PRO A 82 -9.10 -18.89 -10.05
C PRO A 82 -8.03 -19.40 -9.06
N ALA A 83 -6.74 -19.06 -9.25
CA ALA A 83 -5.66 -19.54 -8.40
C ALA A 83 -5.69 -18.93 -6.99
N TYR A 84 -6.41 -17.83 -6.79
CA TYR A 84 -6.55 -17.13 -5.52
C TYR A 84 -7.94 -16.52 -5.35
N GLN A 85 -8.27 -16.19 -4.12
CA GLN A 85 -9.48 -15.45 -3.78
C GLN A 85 -9.15 -13.96 -3.66
N THR A 86 -9.87 -13.13 -4.43
CA THR A 86 -9.75 -11.67 -4.38
C THR A 86 -10.69 -11.10 -3.34
N SER A 87 -10.17 -10.24 -2.48
CA SER A 87 -10.90 -9.35 -1.57
C SER A 87 -10.47 -7.91 -1.84
N VAL A 88 -11.33 -6.95 -1.52
CA VAL A 88 -11.02 -5.53 -1.72
C VAL A 88 -11.31 -4.73 -0.46
N VAL A 89 -10.51 -3.70 -0.18
CA VAL A 89 -10.76 -2.73 0.88
C VAL A 89 -10.85 -1.33 0.28
N GLU A 90 -11.99 -0.65 0.53
CA GLU A 90 -12.30 0.64 -0.05
C GLU A 90 -12.97 1.54 0.99
N ILE A 91 -12.47 2.77 1.12
CA ILE A 91 -13.02 3.76 2.05
C ILE A 91 -14.11 4.62 1.41
N ASP A 92 -14.06 4.80 0.08
CA ASP A 92 -15.00 5.61 -0.66
C ASP A 92 -16.34 4.89 -0.85
N THR A 93 -17.39 5.40 -0.23
CA THR A 93 -18.74 4.81 -0.27
C THR A 93 -19.34 4.75 -1.67
N GLU A 94 -19.03 5.70 -2.57
CA GLU A 94 -19.49 5.67 -3.96
C GLU A 94 -18.79 4.53 -4.74
N SER A 95 -17.48 4.37 -4.54
CA SER A 95 -16.72 3.25 -5.10
C SER A 95 -17.23 1.91 -4.58
N VAL A 96 -17.52 1.79 -3.28
CA VAL A 96 -18.12 0.58 -2.68
C VAL A 96 -19.47 0.25 -3.32
N ALA A 97 -20.34 1.25 -3.51
CA ALA A 97 -21.64 1.05 -4.15
C ALA A 97 -21.48 0.60 -5.61
N TYR A 98 -20.55 1.21 -6.34
CA TYR A 98 -20.21 0.83 -7.72
C TYR A 98 -19.72 -0.64 -7.79
N LEU A 99 -18.79 -1.03 -6.92
CA LEU A 99 -18.23 -2.39 -6.88
C LEU A 99 -19.30 -3.45 -6.62
N LYS A 100 -20.22 -3.20 -5.68
CA LYS A 100 -21.33 -4.12 -5.37
C LYS A 100 -22.24 -4.38 -6.56
N VAL A 101 -22.45 -3.37 -7.40
CA VAL A 101 -23.30 -3.49 -8.60
C VAL A 101 -22.58 -4.17 -9.76
N HIS A 102 -21.31 -3.80 -10.01
CA HIS A 102 -20.58 -4.22 -11.21
C HIS A 102 -19.74 -5.49 -11.01
N TYR A 103 -19.42 -5.84 -9.76
CA TYR A 103 -18.61 -7.03 -9.42
C TYR A 103 -19.32 -7.90 -8.38
N PRO A 104 -20.48 -8.50 -8.71
CA PRO A 104 -21.23 -9.34 -7.78
C PRO A 104 -20.42 -10.56 -7.32
N ALA A 105 -19.41 -10.99 -8.08
CA ALA A 105 -18.48 -12.04 -7.70
C ALA A 105 -17.64 -11.71 -6.45
N LEU A 106 -17.50 -10.44 -6.07
CA LEU A 106 -16.88 -10.04 -4.81
C LEU A 106 -17.76 -10.33 -3.59
N ALA A 107 -19.11 -10.23 -3.75
CA ALA A 107 -20.09 -10.48 -2.68
C ALA A 107 -19.66 -9.89 -1.32
N ASP A 108 -19.44 -10.76 -0.31
CA ASP A 108 -19.07 -10.38 1.05
C ASP A 108 -17.58 -10.02 1.22
N ARG A 109 -16.81 -9.99 0.13
CA ARG A 109 -15.37 -9.71 0.14
C ARG A 109 -15.03 -8.24 -0.15
N ILE A 110 -16.00 -7.34 -0.04
CA ILE A 110 -15.83 -5.88 -0.10
C ILE A 110 -15.81 -5.34 1.34
N TYR A 111 -14.64 -4.97 1.82
CA TYR A 111 -14.46 -4.33 3.12
C TYR A 111 -14.59 -2.81 2.95
N ALA A 112 -15.77 -2.26 3.29
CA ALA A 112 -16.07 -0.83 3.20
C ALA A 112 -15.47 -0.08 4.40
N THR A 113 -14.16 0.13 4.41
CA THR A 113 -13.44 0.68 5.56
C THR A 113 -12.08 1.28 5.19
N ASP A 114 -11.46 1.97 6.14
CA ASP A 114 -10.09 2.46 6.03
C ASP A 114 -9.10 1.31 6.29
N PHE A 115 -8.28 0.97 5.28
CA PHE A 115 -7.25 -0.07 5.37
C PHE A 115 -6.31 0.11 6.56
N LEU A 116 -5.91 1.36 6.85
CA LEU A 116 -4.94 1.66 7.91
C LEU A 116 -5.48 1.39 9.32
N LYS A 117 -6.80 1.24 9.46
CA LYS A 117 -7.45 0.93 10.73
C LYS A 117 -7.81 -0.54 10.89
N GLN A 118 -7.51 -1.38 9.90
CA GLN A 118 -7.88 -2.78 9.91
C GLN A 118 -6.74 -3.67 10.42
N SER A 119 -7.14 -4.79 11.04
CA SER A 119 -6.24 -5.87 11.38
C SER A 119 -6.28 -6.94 10.30
N LEU A 120 -5.18 -7.13 9.59
CA LEU A 120 -5.07 -8.19 8.58
C LEU A 120 -5.23 -9.59 9.19
N ALA A 121 -4.76 -9.77 10.43
CA ALA A 121 -4.93 -11.03 11.15
C ALA A 121 -6.41 -11.35 11.45
N THR A 122 -7.24 -10.32 11.63
CA THR A 122 -8.69 -10.51 11.81
C THR A 122 -9.40 -10.74 10.47
N MET A 123 -8.98 -10.04 9.41
CA MET A 123 -9.57 -10.18 8.07
C MET A 123 -9.23 -11.53 7.43
N PHE A 124 -8.02 -12.01 7.63
CA PHE A 124 -7.47 -13.22 7.02
C PHE A 124 -6.73 -14.07 8.07
N PRO A 125 -7.43 -14.68 9.04
CA PRO A 125 -6.78 -15.41 10.13
C PRO A 125 -5.90 -16.54 9.58
N ASP A 126 -4.61 -16.53 9.98
CA ASP A 126 -3.59 -17.54 9.67
C ASP A 126 -3.37 -17.82 8.16
N GLN A 127 -3.75 -16.89 7.28
CA GLN A 127 -3.60 -17.06 5.84
C GLN A 127 -2.48 -16.16 5.30
N PRO A 128 -1.55 -16.70 4.48
CA PRO A 128 -0.60 -15.88 3.75
C PRO A 128 -1.32 -15.02 2.71
N LEU A 129 -0.91 -13.75 2.61
CA LEU A 129 -1.60 -12.71 1.87
C LEU A 129 -0.68 -12.06 0.84
N ALA A 130 -1.19 -11.79 -0.36
CA ALA A 130 -0.65 -10.80 -1.28
C ALA A 130 -1.50 -9.53 -1.24
N ILE A 131 -0.84 -8.39 -1.29
CA ILE A 131 -1.48 -7.07 -1.37
C ILE A 131 -1.21 -6.49 -2.76
N ILE A 132 -2.24 -5.91 -3.37
CA ILE A 132 -2.11 -5.24 -4.66
C ILE A 132 -2.90 -3.94 -4.66
N GLY A 133 -2.50 -2.96 -5.51
CA GLY A 133 -3.31 -1.76 -5.70
C GLY A 133 -2.62 -0.64 -6.45
N ASN A 134 -3.45 0.28 -6.92
CA ASN A 134 -3.05 1.63 -7.27
C ASN A 134 -3.11 2.48 -6.00
N PHE A 135 -2.02 2.49 -5.21
CA PHE A 135 -2.05 3.07 -3.87
C PHE A 135 -2.20 4.60 -3.91
N PRO A 136 -3.14 5.17 -3.12
CA PRO A 136 -3.25 6.62 -3.00
C PRO A 136 -1.92 7.22 -2.53
N TYR A 137 -1.44 8.27 -3.22
CA TYR A 137 -0.08 8.81 -2.98
C TYR A 137 0.12 9.34 -1.57
N ASN A 138 -0.93 9.94 -1.00
CA ASN A 138 -0.89 10.53 0.33
C ASN A 138 -0.75 9.52 1.47
N ILE A 139 -1.06 8.24 1.25
CA ILE A 139 -0.98 7.19 2.27
C ILE A 139 -0.05 6.04 1.87
N SER A 140 0.64 6.10 0.74
CA SER A 140 1.48 5.00 0.25
C SER A 140 2.55 4.57 1.27
N SER A 141 3.20 5.52 1.94
CA SER A 141 4.16 5.23 3.00
C SER A 141 3.52 4.51 4.20
N GLN A 142 2.30 4.91 4.59
CA GLN A 142 1.56 4.27 5.68
C GLN A 142 1.14 2.84 5.34
N ILE A 143 0.77 2.59 4.07
CA ILE A 143 0.50 1.23 3.58
C ILE A 143 1.75 0.35 3.75
N PHE A 144 2.94 0.83 3.39
CA PHE A 144 4.18 0.07 3.58
C PHE A 144 4.54 -0.16 5.04
N PHE A 145 4.23 0.78 5.94
CA PHE A 145 4.36 0.52 7.38
C PHE A 145 3.37 -0.53 7.87
N ALA A 146 2.14 -0.53 7.37
CA ALA A 146 1.16 -1.57 7.68
C ALA A 146 1.63 -2.95 7.16
N VAL A 147 2.24 -3.01 5.97
CA VAL A 147 2.89 -4.22 5.43
C VAL A 147 3.99 -4.72 6.36
N LEU A 148 4.89 -3.83 6.81
CA LEU A 148 5.97 -4.18 7.75
C LEU A 148 5.44 -4.73 9.08
N ASN A 149 4.39 -4.13 9.62
CA ASN A 149 3.77 -4.59 10.87
C ASN A 149 3.11 -5.97 10.71
N ASN A 150 2.68 -6.32 9.50
CA ASN A 150 2.05 -7.59 9.16
C ASN A 150 2.95 -8.51 8.31
N ARG A 151 4.28 -8.33 8.35
CA ARG A 151 5.26 -9.04 7.51
C ARG A 151 5.27 -10.56 7.65
N GLN A 152 4.75 -11.09 8.76
CA GLN A 152 4.59 -12.52 8.96
C GLN A 152 3.47 -13.11 8.09
N GLN A 153 2.49 -12.30 7.73
CA GLN A 153 1.33 -12.68 6.94
C GLN A 153 1.44 -12.21 5.48
N VAL A 154 1.94 -10.98 5.25
CA VAL A 154 2.07 -10.42 3.90
C VAL A 154 3.31 -10.99 3.22
N ARG A 155 3.10 -11.81 2.20
CA ARG A 155 4.16 -12.49 1.45
C ARG A 155 4.57 -11.74 0.20
N GLU A 156 3.65 -10.97 -0.38
CA GLU A 156 3.91 -10.21 -1.59
C GLU A 156 3.12 -8.89 -1.58
N VAL A 157 3.70 -7.87 -2.18
CA VAL A 157 3.01 -6.62 -2.47
C VAL A 157 3.31 -6.21 -3.90
N VAL A 158 2.28 -5.94 -4.71
CA VAL A 158 2.42 -5.31 -6.03
C VAL A 158 1.70 -3.96 -5.97
N GLY A 159 2.47 -2.88 -5.88
CA GLY A 159 1.92 -1.54 -5.68
C GLY A 159 2.33 -0.56 -6.77
N MET A 160 1.36 0.20 -7.30
CA MET A 160 1.63 1.37 -8.10
C MET A 160 1.63 2.61 -7.20
N ILE A 161 2.73 3.35 -7.21
CA ILE A 161 3.01 4.50 -6.36
C ILE A 161 3.70 5.61 -7.15
N GLN A 162 3.96 6.76 -6.54
CA GLN A 162 4.78 7.79 -7.17
C GLN A 162 6.17 7.24 -7.51
N LYS A 163 6.68 7.54 -8.71
CA LYS A 163 7.97 7.07 -9.22
C LYS A 163 9.13 7.34 -8.27
N GLU A 164 9.19 8.54 -7.70
CA GLU A 164 10.24 8.89 -6.74
C GLU A 164 10.21 7.98 -5.49
N VAL A 165 9.02 7.64 -4.99
CA VAL A 165 8.86 6.73 -3.87
C VAL A 165 9.29 5.32 -4.26
N ALA A 166 8.87 4.84 -5.44
CA ALA A 166 9.28 3.54 -5.98
C ALA A 166 10.81 3.40 -6.10
N GLN A 167 11.44 4.40 -6.67
CA GLN A 167 12.90 4.48 -6.78
C GLN A 167 13.55 4.44 -5.39
N ARG A 168 13.05 5.25 -4.46
CA ARG A 168 13.54 5.27 -3.07
C ARG A 168 13.49 3.90 -2.41
N LEU A 169 12.42 3.13 -2.60
CA LEU A 169 12.28 1.81 -2.01
C LEU A 169 13.26 0.79 -2.58
N ALA A 170 13.51 0.84 -3.90
CA ALA A 170 14.34 -0.11 -4.61
C ALA A 170 15.85 0.24 -4.62
N GLU A 171 16.21 1.48 -4.30
CA GLU A 171 17.61 1.94 -4.32
C GLU A 171 18.47 1.21 -3.29
N PRO A 172 19.73 0.91 -3.66
CA PRO A 172 20.70 0.38 -2.72
C PRO A 172 21.24 1.48 -1.78
N PRO A 173 21.93 1.10 -0.69
CA PRO A 173 22.66 2.04 0.15
C PRO A 173 23.65 2.89 -0.65
N GLY A 174 23.85 4.14 -0.22
CA GLY A 174 24.74 5.12 -0.87
C GLY A 174 24.03 6.10 -1.79
N SER A 175 22.79 5.85 -2.16
CA SER A 175 21.98 6.76 -2.97
C SER A 175 21.40 7.90 -2.12
N LYS A 176 21.26 9.10 -2.75
CA LYS A 176 20.56 10.25 -2.13
C LYS A 176 19.06 9.98 -1.89
N THR A 177 18.47 9.06 -2.61
CA THR A 177 17.04 8.70 -2.49
C THR A 177 16.79 7.63 -1.42
N TYR A 178 17.82 6.83 -1.09
CA TYR A 178 17.74 5.80 -0.03
C TYR A 178 17.33 6.42 1.31
N GLY A 179 16.39 5.79 2.01
CA GLY A 179 15.78 6.36 3.20
C GLY A 179 15.26 5.31 4.21
N ILE A 180 14.52 5.80 5.19
CA ILE A 180 13.97 4.95 6.28
C ILE A 180 13.23 3.73 5.73
N LEU A 181 12.26 3.95 4.85
CA LEU A 181 11.46 2.86 4.27
C LEU A 181 12.30 1.90 3.43
N SER A 182 13.37 2.38 2.75
CA SER A 182 14.30 1.51 2.03
C SER A 182 14.94 0.50 2.97
N VAL A 183 15.53 0.97 4.09
CA VAL A 183 16.16 0.12 5.08
C VAL A 183 15.16 -0.87 5.68
N LEU A 184 14.02 -0.36 6.16
CA LEU A 184 13.05 -1.16 6.90
C LEU A 184 12.39 -2.23 6.03
N LEU A 185 12.05 -1.90 4.79
CA LEU A 185 11.45 -2.87 3.86
C LEU A 185 12.47 -3.87 3.34
N GLN A 186 13.68 -3.41 2.94
CA GLN A 186 14.74 -4.30 2.46
C GLN A 186 15.25 -5.26 3.55
N ALA A 187 15.02 -4.97 4.82
CA ALA A 187 15.29 -5.91 5.92
C ALA A 187 14.47 -7.20 5.80
N TYR A 188 13.26 -7.12 5.22
CA TYR A 188 12.32 -8.25 5.20
C TYR A 188 11.78 -8.59 3.81
N TYR A 189 12.01 -7.75 2.80
CA TYR A 189 11.52 -7.95 1.45
C TYR A 189 12.62 -7.72 0.41
N THR A 190 12.60 -8.50 -0.64
CA THR A 190 13.26 -8.17 -1.91
C THR A 190 12.37 -7.20 -2.66
N ILE A 191 12.92 -6.09 -3.13
CA ILE A 191 12.16 -5.02 -3.79
C ILE A 191 12.61 -4.90 -5.23
N GLU A 192 11.65 -4.96 -6.15
CA GLU A 192 11.88 -4.82 -7.58
C GLU A 192 11.11 -3.63 -8.12
N TYR A 193 11.80 -2.75 -8.83
CA TYR A 193 11.18 -1.71 -9.64
C TYR A 193 10.80 -2.32 -10.99
N LEU A 194 9.52 -2.47 -11.28
CA LEU A 194 9.06 -3.21 -12.46
C LEU A 194 9.00 -2.32 -13.70
N PHE A 195 8.21 -1.25 -13.66
CA PHE A 195 8.06 -0.33 -14.79
C PHE A 195 7.48 1.02 -14.37
N THR A 196 7.75 2.04 -15.21
CA THR A 196 7.19 3.40 -15.04
C THR A 196 5.83 3.50 -15.72
N VAL A 197 4.94 4.31 -15.13
CA VAL A 197 3.58 4.58 -15.62
C VAL A 197 3.41 6.09 -15.82
N PRO A 198 3.10 6.54 -17.06
CA PRO A 198 3.00 7.97 -17.37
C PRO A 198 1.69 8.57 -16.84
N PRO A 199 1.66 9.90 -16.56
CA PRO A 199 0.50 10.56 -15.97
C PRO A 199 -0.78 10.53 -16.81
N HIS A 200 -0.66 10.54 -18.15
CA HIS A 200 -1.80 10.66 -19.06
C HIS A 200 -2.74 9.46 -19.06
N VAL A 201 -2.33 8.33 -18.48
CA VAL A 201 -3.18 7.13 -18.35
C VAL A 201 -4.10 7.17 -17.13
N PHE A 202 -4.10 8.27 -16.38
CA PHE A 202 -4.95 8.46 -15.20
C PHE A 202 -6.01 9.54 -15.41
N VAL A 203 -7.11 9.42 -14.71
CA VAL A 203 -8.19 10.40 -14.66
C VAL A 203 -8.51 10.74 -13.18
N PRO A 204 -8.24 11.97 -12.72
CA PRO A 204 -7.45 13.02 -13.39
C PRO A 204 -5.95 12.64 -13.43
N PRO A 205 -5.17 13.19 -14.38
CA PRO A 205 -3.75 12.91 -14.43
C PRO A 205 -3.02 13.50 -13.22
N PRO A 206 -2.12 12.75 -12.57
CA PRO A 206 -1.24 13.28 -11.52
C PRO A 206 -0.19 14.22 -12.12
N LYS A 207 0.46 15.02 -11.26
CA LYS A 207 1.54 15.92 -11.67
C LYS A 207 2.88 15.21 -11.88
N VAL A 208 3.01 13.97 -11.44
CA VAL A 208 4.24 13.17 -11.45
C VAL A 208 3.99 11.81 -12.09
N GLU A 209 5.04 11.17 -12.59
CA GLU A 209 4.99 9.79 -13.04
C GLU A 209 4.74 8.85 -11.85
N SER A 210 4.11 7.73 -12.14
CA SER A 210 3.99 6.58 -11.24
C SER A 210 4.99 5.49 -11.62
N ALA A 211 5.17 4.53 -10.72
CA ALA A 211 5.85 3.30 -11.03
C ALA A 211 5.24 2.14 -10.25
N VAL A 212 5.38 0.95 -10.81
CA VAL A 212 4.97 -0.30 -10.18
C VAL A 212 6.19 -0.95 -9.54
N VAL A 213 6.05 -1.33 -8.28
CA VAL A 213 7.03 -2.09 -7.52
C VAL A 213 6.44 -3.41 -7.07
N ARG A 214 7.31 -4.43 -6.98
CA ARG A 214 7.00 -5.69 -6.31
C ARG A 214 7.89 -5.86 -5.11
N LEU A 215 7.30 -6.19 -3.98
CA LEU A 215 7.97 -6.60 -2.76
C LEU A 215 7.65 -8.07 -2.52
N THR A 216 8.67 -8.91 -2.46
CA THR A 216 8.52 -10.34 -2.14
C THR A 216 9.18 -10.61 -0.80
N ARG A 217 8.47 -11.27 0.12
CA ARG A 217 8.98 -11.61 1.45
C ARG A 217 10.26 -12.44 1.30
N ASN A 218 11.35 -11.95 1.89
CA ASN A 218 12.62 -12.67 1.88
C ASN A 218 12.69 -13.70 3.05
N THR A 219 13.80 -14.41 3.17
CA THR A 219 14.00 -15.47 4.17
C THR A 219 14.31 -14.96 5.58
N THR A 220 14.40 -13.64 5.79
CA THR A 220 14.70 -13.05 7.10
C THR A 220 13.52 -13.19 8.07
N GLU A 221 13.58 -14.13 8.98
CA GLU A 221 12.58 -14.27 10.05
C GLU A 221 12.82 -13.26 11.17
N ARG A 222 14.08 -13.11 11.58
CA ARG A 222 14.55 -12.20 12.65
C ARG A 222 15.85 -11.53 12.24
N LEU A 223 16.04 -10.28 12.64
CA LEU A 223 17.23 -9.50 12.30
C LEU A 223 18.47 -9.83 13.16
N GLY A 224 18.35 -10.67 14.18
CA GLY A 224 19.45 -10.93 15.11
C GLY A 224 19.73 -9.77 16.07
N CYS A 225 18.82 -8.82 16.19
CA CYS A 225 18.85 -7.72 17.15
C CYS A 225 17.42 -7.43 17.66
N ASP A 226 17.29 -6.53 18.64
CA ASP A 226 15.97 -6.02 19.04
C ASP A 226 15.37 -5.21 17.87
N GLU A 227 14.30 -5.73 17.27
CA GLU A 227 13.67 -5.13 16.09
C GLU A 227 12.98 -3.80 16.40
N LYS A 228 12.45 -3.61 17.61
CA LYS A 228 11.88 -2.31 18.03
C LYS A 228 12.98 -1.26 18.12
N LEU A 229 14.13 -1.62 18.70
CA LEU A 229 15.29 -0.76 18.75
C LEU A 229 15.86 -0.50 17.36
N PHE A 230 15.89 -1.50 16.47
CA PHE A 230 16.31 -1.34 15.07
C PHE A 230 15.48 -0.26 14.35
N PHE A 231 14.16 -0.31 14.47
CA PHE A 231 13.28 0.73 13.91
C PHE A 231 13.61 2.12 14.47
N ARG A 232 13.85 2.23 15.77
CA ARG A 232 14.22 3.49 16.43
C ARG A 232 15.58 4.01 15.96
N VAL A 233 16.58 3.15 15.87
CA VAL A 233 17.93 3.49 15.40
C VAL A 233 17.89 3.96 13.96
N VAL A 234 17.21 3.25 13.06
CA VAL A 234 17.04 3.66 11.66
C VAL A 234 16.35 5.02 11.58
N LYS A 235 15.19 5.18 12.24
CA LYS A 235 14.44 6.44 12.26
C LYS A 235 15.30 7.59 12.74
N GLN A 236 16.00 7.43 13.89
CA GLN A 236 16.85 8.45 14.48
C GLN A 236 18.04 8.83 13.57
N ALA A 237 18.67 7.84 12.94
CA ALA A 237 19.79 8.08 12.03
C ALA A 237 19.40 8.96 10.84
N PHE A 238 18.20 8.78 10.30
CA PHE A 238 17.70 9.56 9.15
C PHE A 238 17.08 10.91 9.54
N GLN A 239 16.75 11.19 10.80
CA GLN A 239 16.22 12.50 11.22
C GLN A 239 17.18 13.65 10.91
N THR A 240 18.48 13.40 10.97
CA THR A 240 19.51 14.40 10.70
C THR A 240 20.40 13.99 9.54
N ARG A 241 19.80 13.82 8.39
CA ARG A 241 20.39 13.24 7.18
C ARG A 241 21.77 13.79 6.76
N ARG A 242 22.03 15.09 7.03
CA ARG A 242 23.33 15.74 6.73
C ARG A 242 24.40 15.50 7.80
N LYS A 243 24.06 14.89 8.92
CA LYS A 243 25.00 14.61 10.03
C LYS A 243 25.56 13.19 9.91
N THR A 244 26.75 13.00 10.45
CA THR A 244 27.30 11.65 10.67
C THR A 244 26.51 10.89 11.73
N LEU A 245 26.57 9.56 11.73
CA LEU A 245 25.89 8.73 12.72
C LEU A 245 26.31 9.04 14.15
N ARG A 246 27.58 9.40 14.38
CA ARG A 246 28.07 9.89 15.68
C ARG A 246 27.21 11.02 16.23
N ASN A 247 26.80 11.94 15.36
CA ASN A 247 25.95 13.06 15.76
C ASN A 247 24.45 12.71 15.75
N ALA A 248 24.01 11.93 14.79
CA ALA A 248 22.60 11.56 14.64
C ALA A 248 22.11 10.69 15.81
N LEU A 249 22.98 9.81 16.34
CA LEU A 249 22.66 8.86 17.40
C LEU A 249 22.98 9.36 18.82
N LYS A 250 23.40 10.62 18.99
CA LYS A 250 23.60 11.21 20.33
C LYS A 250 22.44 10.98 21.31
N PRO A 251 21.15 11.03 20.88
CA PRO A 251 20.03 10.77 21.78
C PRO A 251 20.01 9.37 22.42
N PHE A 252 20.79 8.40 21.88
CA PHE A 252 20.94 7.08 22.50
C PHE A 252 21.94 7.05 23.66
N GLY A 253 22.59 8.17 23.99
CA GLY A 253 23.46 8.28 25.17
C GLY A 253 24.74 7.45 25.09
N MET A 254 25.20 7.08 23.89
CA MET A 254 26.42 6.29 23.71
C MET A 254 27.66 7.10 24.15
N PRO A 255 28.55 6.53 24.96
CA PRO A 255 29.78 7.20 25.37
C PRO A 255 30.74 7.36 24.16
N ALA A 256 31.66 8.32 24.26
CA ALA A 256 32.57 8.64 23.16
C ALA A 256 33.41 7.43 22.72
N GLU A 257 33.84 6.60 23.68
CA GLU A 257 34.63 5.39 23.45
C GLU A 257 33.86 4.34 22.63
N ALA A 258 32.53 4.26 22.79
CA ALA A 258 31.66 3.34 22.05
C ALA A 258 31.42 3.79 20.60
N THR A 259 31.72 5.04 20.28
CA THR A 259 31.52 5.61 18.94
C THR A 259 32.82 5.83 18.17
N THR A 260 33.94 5.18 18.57
CA THR A 260 35.24 5.28 17.89
C THR A 260 35.29 4.52 16.56
N ASP A 261 34.41 3.53 16.36
CA ASP A 261 34.36 2.75 15.11
C ASP A 261 34.06 3.67 13.91
N PRO A 262 34.76 3.50 12.77
CA PRO A 262 34.57 4.30 11.56
C PRO A 262 33.13 4.33 11.01
N VAL A 263 32.27 3.34 11.37
CA VAL A 263 30.86 3.34 10.97
C VAL A 263 30.15 4.61 11.46
N PHE A 264 30.55 5.17 12.61
CA PHE A 264 29.94 6.38 13.17
C PHE A 264 30.32 7.66 12.41
N ASP A 265 31.30 7.64 11.55
CA ASP A 265 31.68 8.76 10.69
C ASP A 265 30.90 8.76 9.37
N LYS A 266 30.24 7.63 9.05
CA LYS A 266 29.31 7.54 7.92
C LYS A 266 28.01 8.30 8.19
N ARG A 267 27.24 8.54 7.10
CA ARG A 267 25.85 9.03 7.15
C ARG A 267 24.89 7.88 7.03
N ALA A 268 23.63 8.08 7.47
CA ALA A 268 22.59 7.06 7.47
C ALA A 268 22.38 6.40 6.09
N GLU A 269 22.35 7.22 5.02
CA GLU A 269 22.13 6.72 3.66
C GLU A 269 23.24 5.79 3.14
N GLN A 270 24.40 5.76 3.78
CA GLN A 270 25.54 4.93 3.40
C GLN A 270 25.46 3.51 3.98
N LEU A 271 24.54 3.25 4.91
CA LEU A 271 24.43 1.96 5.59
C LEU A 271 23.34 1.08 4.98
N GLY A 272 23.69 -0.18 4.75
CA GLY A 272 22.74 -1.24 4.45
C GLY A 272 22.11 -1.84 5.71
N VAL A 273 21.19 -2.79 5.51
CA VAL A 273 20.47 -3.46 6.60
C VAL A 273 21.43 -4.11 7.60
N ALA A 274 22.41 -4.87 7.13
CA ALA A 274 23.37 -5.56 8.00
C ALA A 274 24.17 -4.60 8.89
N GLU A 275 24.58 -3.45 8.34
CA GLU A 275 25.30 -2.43 9.11
C GLU A 275 24.38 -1.77 10.16
N PHE A 276 23.10 -1.53 9.82
CA PHE A 276 22.12 -1.04 10.81
C PHE A 276 21.81 -2.07 11.90
N VAL A 277 21.79 -3.37 11.59
CA VAL A 277 21.68 -4.44 12.61
C VAL A 277 22.87 -4.39 13.56
N GLY A 278 24.10 -4.34 13.05
CA GLY A 278 25.30 -4.22 13.88
C GLY A 278 25.31 -2.93 14.73
N LEU A 279 24.86 -1.82 14.17
CA LEU A 279 24.72 -0.56 14.89
C LEU A 279 23.67 -0.66 16.00
N THR A 280 22.56 -1.33 15.76
CA THR A 280 21.51 -1.58 16.78
C THR A 280 22.02 -2.45 17.92
N GLN A 281 22.80 -3.50 17.63
CA GLN A 281 23.41 -4.35 18.65
C GLN A 281 24.35 -3.54 19.55
N ARG A 282 25.17 -2.65 18.98
CA ARG A 282 26.05 -1.74 19.75
C ARG A 282 25.27 -0.80 20.65
N VAL A 283 24.19 -0.18 20.12
CA VAL A 283 23.31 0.66 20.93
C VAL A 283 22.69 -0.13 22.09
N ALA A 284 22.20 -1.34 21.85
CA ALA A 284 21.62 -2.23 22.86
C ALA A 284 22.61 -2.55 23.99
N GLN A 285 23.87 -2.89 23.64
CA GLN A 285 24.92 -3.19 24.62
C GLN A 285 25.16 -2.02 25.60
N HIS A 286 25.09 -0.78 25.12
CA HIS A 286 25.30 0.41 25.95
C HIS A 286 24.07 0.81 26.75
N GLN A 287 22.87 0.52 26.27
CA GLN A 287 21.62 0.75 27.02
C GLN A 287 21.47 -0.21 28.19
N ALA A 288 21.88 -1.47 28.05
CA ALA A 288 21.86 -2.45 29.13
C ALA A 288 22.85 -2.09 30.26
N ALA A 289 23.86 -1.27 29.97
CA ALA A 289 24.87 -0.85 30.94
C ALA A 289 24.47 0.38 31.78
N GLY A 290 23.27 0.97 31.64
CA GLY A 290 22.83 1.97 32.64
C GLY A 290 22.16 3.25 32.22
N ALA A 291 21.40 3.32 31.14
CA ALA A 291 20.61 4.52 30.80
C ALA A 291 19.18 4.19 30.37
N LEU A 292 18.19 4.56 31.19
CA LEU A 292 16.79 4.71 30.80
C LEU A 292 16.68 5.90 29.84
N LEU A 293 16.32 5.63 28.59
CA LEU A 293 15.98 6.67 27.60
C LEU A 293 14.49 7.03 27.71
N PRO A 294 14.11 8.30 27.49
CA PRO A 294 12.73 8.69 27.39
C PRO A 294 12.06 7.99 26.19
N ASP A 295 10.81 7.56 26.38
CA ASP A 295 9.97 7.02 25.32
C ASP A 295 9.82 8.05 24.19
N LEU A 296 10.45 7.80 23.07
CA LEU A 296 10.18 8.52 21.83
C LEU A 296 8.87 7.98 21.26
N ASP A 297 7.81 8.73 21.50
CA ASP A 297 6.44 8.44 21.07
C ASP A 297 6.38 8.07 19.59
N ASN A 298 5.71 6.94 19.28
CA ASN A 298 5.49 6.41 17.94
C ASN A 298 4.45 7.22 17.12
N SER A 299 3.93 8.32 17.64
CA SER A 299 2.79 9.05 17.07
C SER A 299 3.10 9.97 15.88
N ASN A 300 4.40 10.21 15.53
CA ASN A 300 4.78 11.14 14.46
C ASN A 300 5.59 10.45 13.33
N VAL A 301 4.97 9.52 12.59
CA VAL A 301 5.50 8.99 11.34
C VAL A 301 4.55 9.37 10.18
N VAL A 302 4.22 10.68 10.12
CA VAL A 302 3.50 11.24 8.95
C VAL A 302 4.08 12.62 8.69
N GLU A 303 5.09 12.70 7.83
CA GLU A 303 5.35 13.80 6.90
C GLU A 303 6.29 13.32 5.78
#